data_dc8d644408b112010eec90a23b57f855
#
_entry.id   dc8d644408b112010eec90a23b57f855
#
_cell.length_a   1.000
_cell.length_b   1.000
_cell.length_c   1.000
_cell.angle_alpha   90.00
_cell.angle_beta   90.00
_cell.angle_gamma   90.00
#
_symmetry.space_group_name_H-M   'P 1'
#
loop_
_entity.id
_entity.type
_entity.pdbx_description
1 polymer ?
#
loop_
_entity_poly.entity_id
_entity_poly.type
_entity_poly.pdbx_seq_one_letter_code
_entity_poly.pdbx_strand_id
1 'polypeptide(L)'
;MPSKRLACALGIVTLLLAGGNVRAQSAPPEKAPGDKLPSVIPIFPLEEAMLFPGVSRPLYIFEPRYRAMVADALKGDRIIGMTTLKPGYEANYEGRPPIYAIGCAGVITDVEELPDGRFNILLRGLVKFRVTGEDESRPYRLARVDVVPEVPDDAEKAALRGQRQRLEALVTKGSDSKVPPEILDEELVNLLAQHLPIDPVERQALLELKSVLLRSQALIDLIESKAAPPR
;
A
#
# COMPACT_ATOMS: atom_id res chain seq x y z
N MET A 1 15.31 -3.74 28.08
CA MET A 1 15.25 -4.83 27.08
C MET A 1 14.87 -4.19 25.75
N PRO A 2 15.80 -4.00 24.80
CA PRO A 2 15.52 -3.35 23.54
C PRO A 2 14.73 -4.29 22.62
N SER A 3 13.74 -3.75 22.08
CA SER A 3 12.64 -4.22 21.27
C SER A 3 12.96 -5.35 20.27
N LYS A 4 12.63 -6.57 20.64
CA LYS A 4 12.50 -7.73 19.73
C LYS A 4 11.48 -7.50 18.60
N ARG A 5 10.71 -6.39 18.65
CA ARG A 5 9.65 -6.07 17.70
C ARG A 5 10.16 -5.48 16.37
N LEU A 6 11.28 -4.77 16.37
CA LEU A 6 11.86 -4.21 15.14
C LEU A 6 12.58 -5.29 14.30
N ALA A 7 13.21 -6.26 14.96
CA ALA A 7 13.87 -7.38 14.28
C ALA A 7 12.89 -8.36 13.60
N CYS A 8 11.65 -8.47 14.14
CA CYS A 8 10.62 -9.35 13.56
C CYS A 8 10.02 -8.79 12.27
N ALA A 9 10.01 -7.46 12.10
CA ALA A 9 9.50 -6.82 10.87
C ALA A 9 10.42 -7.05 9.66
N LEU A 10 11.71 -7.24 9.90
CA LEU A 10 12.68 -7.54 8.83
C LEU A 10 12.55 -8.98 8.29
N GLY A 11 12.14 -9.94 9.12
CA GLY A 11 11.84 -11.29 8.66
C GLY A 11 10.72 -11.35 7.62
N ILE A 12 9.78 -10.41 7.70
CA ILE A 12 8.65 -10.32 6.77
C ILE A 12 9.12 -9.77 5.40
N VAL A 13 10.03 -8.81 5.39
CA VAL A 13 10.59 -8.27 4.11
C VAL A 13 11.38 -9.34 3.36
N THR A 14 12.12 -10.17 4.07
CA THR A 14 12.91 -11.27 3.46
C THR A 14 12.00 -12.39 2.92
N LEU A 15 10.87 -12.67 3.56
CA LEU A 15 9.94 -13.71 3.13
C LEU A 15 9.10 -13.29 1.92
N LEU A 16 8.81 -11.98 1.77
CA LEU A 16 8.10 -11.44 0.62
C LEU A 16 8.96 -11.38 -0.65
N LEU A 17 10.29 -11.45 -0.52
CA LEU A 17 11.25 -11.46 -1.62
C LEU A 17 11.65 -12.88 -2.06
N ALA A 18 11.37 -13.91 -1.26
CA ALA A 18 11.55 -15.32 -1.64
C ALA A 18 10.36 -15.76 -2.48
N GLY A 19 10.36 -15.41 -3.76
CA GLY A 19 9.35 -15.80 -4.74
C GLY A 19 9.25 -17.31 -4.85
N GLY A 20 8.25 -17.91 -4.23
CA GLY A 20 7.78 -19.24 -4.56
C GLY A 20 7.27 -19.25 -5.99
N ASN A 21 7.73 -20.19 -6.81
CA ASN A 21 7.27 -20.44 -8.17
C ASN A 21 5.76 -20.76 -8.18
N VAL A 22 4.93 -19.74 -8.21
CA VAL A 22 3.52 -19.86 -8.58
C VAL A 22 3.46 -19.81 -10.10
N ARG A 23 2.91 -20.87 -10.68
CA ARG A 23 2.74 -21.10 -12.11
C ARG A 23 2.00 -19.92 -12.73
N ALA A 24 2.72 -19.09 -13.49
CA ALA A 24 2.20 -17.93 -14.17
C ALA A 24 1.09 -18.34 -15.15
N GLN A 25 -0.15 -18.04 -14.79
CA GLN A 25 -1.20 -17.86 -15.80
C GLN A 25 -1.03 -16.43 -16.31
N SER A 26 -0.93 -16.34 -17.64
CA SER A 26 -0.70 -15.15 -18.47
C SER A 26 -0.98 -13.82 -17.78
N ALA A 27 0.10 -13.06 -17.52
CA ALA A 27 0.01 -11.68 -17.08
C ALA A 27 -0.90 -10.87 -18.04
N PRO A 28 -1.86 -10.11 -17.52
CA PRO A 28 -2.55 -9.13 -18.36
C PRO A 28 -1.51 -8.14 -18.90
N PRO A 29 -1.77 -7.48 -20.05
CA PRO A 29 -0.83 -6.53 -20.63
C PRO A 29 -0.46 -5.50 -19.58
N GLU A 30 0.83 -5.31 -19.40
CA GLU A 30 1.42 -4.32 -18.50
C GLU A 30 0.93 -2.93 -18.94
N LYS A 31 -0.12 -2.44 -18.26
CA LYS A 31 -0.62 -1.11 -18.46
C LYS A 31 0.44 -0.16 -17.93
N ALA A 32 1.09 0.58 -18.81
CA ALA A 32 2.14 1.53 -18.45
C ALA A 32 1.64 2.52 -17.38
N PRO A 33 2.49 3.04 -16.46
CA PRO A 33 2.12 4.01 -15.44
C PRO A 33 1.80 5.37 -16.08
N GLY A 34 0.68 5.48 -16.78
CA GLY A 34 0.23 6.65 -17.53
C GLY A 34 -1.18 6.48 -18.09
N ASP A 35 -1.72 5.27 -18.11
CA ASP A 35 -3.12 5.06 -18.48
C ASP A 35 -4.02 5.63 -17.36
N LYS A 36 -4.92 6.53 -17.77
CA LYS A 36 -5.79 7.29 -16.86
C LYS A 36 -6.55 6.35 -15.92
N LEU A 37 -6.37 6.57 -14.62
CA LEU A 37 -7.24 5.96 -13.61
C LEU A 37 -8.71 6.28 -13.98
N PRO A 38 -9.65 5.30 -13.94
CA PRO A 38 -11.06 5.61 -14.09
C PRO A 38 -11.50 6.66 -13.08
N SER A 39 -12.36 7.58 -13.50
CA SER A 39 -12.87 8.65 -12.63
C SER A 39 -13.75 8.14 -11.47
N VAL A 40 -14.26 6.91 -11.61
CA VAL A 40 -15.01 6.20 -10.55
C VAL A 40 -14.38 4.83 -10.39
N ILE A 41 -13.99 4.50 -9.16
CA ILE A 41 -13.38 3.21 -8.82
C ILE A 41 -14.05 2.59 -7.59
N PRO A 42 -14.07 1.25 -7.48
CA PRO A 42 -14.44 0.58 -6.25
C PRO A 42 -13.43 0.88 -5.14
N ILE A 43 -13.93 1.10 -3.93
CA ILE A 43 -13.10 1.41 -2.75
C ILE A 43 -13.17 0.27 -1.75
N PHE A 44 -12.01 -0.19 -1.34
CA PHE A 44 -11.81 -1.13 -0.26
C PHE A 44 -11.25 -0.41 0.97
N PRO A 45 -12.12 -0.01 1.91
CA PRO A 45 -11.69 0.66 3.13
C PRO A 45 -11.29 -0.38 4.18
N LEU A 46 -10.11 -0.21 4.78
CA LEU A 46 -9.62 -1.08 5.85
C LEU A 46 -9.07 -0.23 7.00
N GLU A 47 -9.07 -0.76 8.21
CA GLU A 47 -8.57 -0.06 9.40
C GLU A 47 -7.04 -0.01 9.43
N GLU A 48 -6.39 -1.12 9.17
CA GLU A 48 -4.95 -1.29 9.38
C GLU A 48 -4.16 -1.49 8.08
N ALA A 49 -4.83 -1.87 6.99
CA ALA A 49 -4.17 -2.21 5.74
C ALA A 49 -4.20 -1.05 4.76
N MET A 50 -3.02 -0.60 4.37
CA MET A 50 -2.82 0.42 3.33
C MET A 50 -2.07 -0.15 2.14
N LEU A 51 -2.20 0.54 1.02
CA LEU A 51 -1.44 0.31 -0.20
C LEU A 51 -0.62 1.56 -0.52
N PHE A 52 0.61 1.36 -0.97
CA PHE A 52 1.48 2.42 -1.47
C PHE A 52 1.82 2.18 -2.94
N PRO A 53 2.08 3.23 -3.73
CA PRO A 53 2.48 3.09 -5.13
C PRO A 53 3.71 2.19 -5.30
N GLY A 54 3.71 1.33 -6.33
CA GLY A 54 4.79 0.38 -6.62
C GLY A 54 4.81 -0.88 -5.74
N VAL A 55 4.11 -0.90 -4.60
CA VAL A 55 4.14 -2.00 -3.64
C VAL A 55 2.95 -2.93 -3.84
N SER A 56 3.19 -4.23 -3.71
CA SER A 56 2.14 -5.24 -3.78
C SER A 56 1.63 -5.62 -2.38
N ARG A 57 0.34 -5.94 -2.30
CA ARG A 57 -0.31 -6.42 -1.08
C ARG A 57 -1.18 -7.64 -1.38
N PRO A 58 -0.91 -8.79 -0.74
CA PRO A 58 -1.81 -9.92 -0.76
C PRO A 58 -3.04 -9.62 0.10
N LEU A 59 -4.22 -9.96 -0.41
CA LEU A 59 -5.50 -9.75 0.25
C LEU A 59 -6.36 -11.01 0.15
N TYR A 60 -6.98 -11.38 1.26
CA TYR A 60 -7.97 -12.44 1.33
C TYR A 60 -9.36 -11.83 1.42
N ILE A 61 -10.20 -12.08 0.43
CA ILE A 61 -11.50 -11.45 0.24
C ILE A 61 -12.61 -12.46 0.57
N PHE A 62 -13.26 -12.26 1.72
CA PHE A 62 -14.26 -13.20 2.22
C PHE A 62 -15.66 -12.57 2.38
N GLU A 63 -15.75 -11.26 2.67
CA GLU A 63 -17.02 -10.59 2.85
C GLU A 63 -17.82 -10.52 1.54
N PRO A 64 -19.14 -10.81 1.54
CA PRO A 64 -19.96 -10.83 0.32
C PRO A 64 -19.87 -9.54 -0.51
N ARG A 65 -19.87 -8.36 0.16
CA ARG A 65 -19.76 -7.06 -0.52
C ARG A 65 -18.42 -6.90 -1.26
N TYR A 66 -17.32 -7.36 -0.67
CA TYR A 66 -16.00 -7.25 -1.29
C TYR A 66 -15.73 -8.37 -2.30
N ARG A 67 -16.38 -9.53 -2.16
CA ARG A 67 -16.41 -10.55 -3.23
C ARG A 67 -17.09 -10.01 -4.48
N ALA A 68 -18.23 -9.33 -4.33
CA ALA A 68 -18.90 -8.65 -5.45
C ALA A 68 -18.01 -7.56 -6.07
N MET A 69 -17.31 -6.76 -5.24
CA MET A 69 -16.35 -5.75 -5.69
C MET A 69 -15.25 -6.34 -6.57
N VAL A 70 -14.61 -7.43 -6.10
CA VAL A 70 -13.54 -8.11 -6.87
C VAL A 70 -14.09 -8.70 -8.16
N ALA A 71 -15.22 -9.40 -8.10
CA ALA A 71 -15.86 -9.98 -9.27
C ALA A 71 -16.21 -8.93 -10.35
N ASP A 72 -16.65 -7.74 -9.94
CA ASP A 72 -16.92 -6.63 -10.87
C ASP A 72 -15.63 -6.00 -11.39
N ALA A 73 -14.62 -5.78 -10.53
CA ALA A 73 -13.32 -5.26 -10.95
C ALA A 73 -12.63 -6.16 -11.99
N LEU A 74 -12.73 -7.49 -11.85
CA LEU A 74 -12.16 -8.47 -12.79
C LEU A 74 -12.80 -8.43 -14.18
N LYS A 75 -14.05 -7.94 -14.30
CA LYS A 75 -14.73 -7.75 -15.61
C LYS A 75 -14.28 -6.45 -16.32
N GLY A 76 -13.63 -5.54 -15.59
CA GLY A 76 -13.21 -4.24 -16.09
C GLY A 76 -11.69 -4.04 -16.02
N ASP A 77 -11.28 -2.87 -15.56
CA ASP A 77 -9.86 -2.46 -15.52
C ASP A 77 -9.04 -3.15 -14.41
N ARG A 78 -9.65 -4.02 -13.61
CA ARG A 78 -9.02 -4.72 -12.46
C ARG A 78 -8.50 -3.75 -11.38
N ILE A 79 -9.06 -2.55 -11.32
CA ILE A 79 -8.63 -1.50 -10.39
C ILE A 79 -9.50 -1.49 -9.14
N ILE A 80 -8.84 -1.40 -7.98
CA ILE A 80 -9.45 -1.20 -6.67
C ILE A 80 -8.66 -0.11 -5.96
N GLY A 81 -9.36 0.87 -5.37
CA GLY A 81 -8.77 1.86 -4.48
C GLY A 81 -8.77 1.38 -3.04
N MET A 82 -7.64 1.44 -2.37
CA MET A 82 -7.56 1.23 -0.92
C MET A 82 -7.52 2.56 -0.20
N THR A 83 -8.33 2.70 0.85
CA THR A 83 -8.31 3.82 1.79
C THR A 83 -8.35 3.30 3.21
N THR A 84 -8.06 4.16 4.18
CA THR A 84 -8.14 3.83 5.60
C THR A 84 -9.42 4.36 6.20
N LEU A 85 -10.05 3.58 7.05
CA LEU A 85 -11.16 4.03 7.89
C LEU A 85 -10.65 5.03 8.92
N LYS A 86 -11.45 6.07 9.20
CA LYS A 86 -11.12 6.98 10.30
C LYS A 86 -11.36 6.27 11.64
N PRO A 87 -10.51 6.49 12.64
CA PRO A 87 -10.69 5.88 13.95
C PRO A 87 -11.98 6.34 14.65
N GLY A 88 -12.50 5.52 15.55
CA GLY A 88 -13.69 5.84 16.34
C GLY A 88 -15.02 5.42 15.71
N TYR A 89 -14.99 4.66 14.62
CA TYR A 89 -16.17 4.18 13.91
C TYR A 89 -16.22 2.65 13.80
N GLU A 90 -15.43 1.94 14.60
CA GLU A 90 -15.26 0.48 14.55
C GLU A 90 -16.60 -0.25 14.77
N ALA A 91 -17.47 0.28 15.63
CA ALA A 91 -18.81 -0.26 15.88
C ALA A 91 -19.75 -0.16 14.67
N ASN A 92 -19.44 0.67 13.67
CA ASN A 92 -20.24 0.88 12.46
C ASN A 92 -19.55 0.32 11.19
N TYR A 93 -18.66 -0.64 11.33
CA TYR A 93 -17.88 -1.20 10.22
C TYR A 93 -18.75 -1.73 9.07
N GLU A 94 -19.89 -2.38 9.38
CA GLU A 94 -20.80 -2.90 8.35
C GLU A 94 -21.55 -1.80 7.59
N GLY A 95 -21.62 -0.60 8.15
CA GLY A 95 -22.18 0.58 7.50
C GLY A 95 -21.24 1.23 6.49
N ARG A 96 -21.27 2.55 6.44
CA ARG A 96 -20.34 3.36 5.62
C ARG A 96 -19.57 4.33 6.51
N PRO A 97 -18.66 3.82 7.38
CA PRO A 97 -17.90 4.68 8.27
C PRO A 97 -17.03 5.65 7.46
N PRO A 98 -16.72 6.84 8.01
CA PRO A 98 -15.87 7.80 7.34
C PRO A 98 -14.50 7.23 6.97
N ILE A 99 -14.02 7.60 5.80
CA ILE A 99 -12.71 7.23 5.27
C ILE A 99 -11.79 8.44 5.18
N TYR A 100 -10.49 8.21 5.11
CA TYR A 100 -9.55 9.26 4.71
C TYR A 100 -9.72 9.56 3.22
N ALA A 101 -9.54 10.84 2.86
CA ALA A 101 -9.74 11.28 1.49
C ALA A 101 -8.62 10.81 0.55
N ILE A 102 -7.42 10.59 1.06
CA ILE A 102 -6.28 10.10 0.28
C ILE A 102 -6.17 8.59 0.44
N GLY A 103 -6.07 7.92 -0.70
CA GLY A 103 -5.82 6.49 -0.80
C GLY A 103 -4.86 6.17 -1.94
N CYS A 104 -4.66 4.88 -2.18
CA CYS A 104 -3.86 4.38 -3.30
C CYS A 104 -4.70 3.44 -4.17
N ALA A 105 -4.77 3.71 -5.46
CA ALA A 105 -5.36 2.81 -6.44
C ALA A 105 -4.36 1.71 -6.77
N GLY A 106 -4.84 0.49 -6.86
CA GLY A 106 -4.05 -0.67 -7.25
C GLY A 106 -4.73 -1.47 -8.33
N VAL A 107 -3.93 -2.24 -9.07
CA VAL A 107 -4.40 -3.21 -10.06
C VAL A 107 -4.26 -4.62 -9.49
N ILE A 108 -5.28 -5.46 -9.70
CA ILE A 108 -5.22 -6.89 -9.36
C ILE A 108 -4.29 -7.57 -10.37
N THR A 109 -3.10 -7.95 -9.91
CA THR A 109 -2.08 -8.63 -10.75
C THR A 109 -2.22 -10.14 -10.73
N ASP A 110 -2.71 -10.69 -9.62
CA ASP A 110 -2.97 -12.11 -9.48
C ASP A 110 -4.28 -12.35 -8.74
N VAL A 111 -4.97 -13.44 -9.07
CA VAL A 111 -6.25 -13.81 -8.49
C VAL A 111 -6.43 -15.32 -8.48
N GLU A 112 -6.84 -15.83 -7.32
CA GLU A 112 -7.31 -17.20 -7.14
C GLU A 112 -8.73 -17.14 -6.59
N GLU A 113 -9.69 -17.68 -7.33
CA GLU A 113 -11.04 -17.87 -6.85
C GLU A 113 -11.16 -19.22 -6.14
N LEU A 114 -11.59 -19.20 -4.89
CA LEU A 114 -11.77 -20.39 -4.08
C LEU A 114 -13.14 -21.04 -4.34
N PRO A 115 -13.30 -22.36 -4.08
CA PRO A 115 -14.55 -23.08 -4.36
C PRO A 115 -15.81 -22.52 -3.67
N ASP A 116 -15.63 -21.77 -2.57
CA ASP A 116 -16.70 -21.10 -1.83
C ASP A 116 -16.96 -19.66 -2.30
N GLY A 117 -16.30 -19.23 -3.38
CA GLY A 117 -16.43 -17.92 -4.00
C GLY A 117 -15.69 -16.81 -3.26
N ARG A 118 -14.79 -17.12 -2.33
CA ARG A 118 -13.81 -16.17 -1.77
C ARG A 118 -12.66 -16.02 -2.75
N PHE A 119 -11.86 -14.95 -2.59
CA PHE A 119 -10.72 -14.69 -3.45
C PHE A 119 -9.45 -14.48 -2.64
N ASN A 120 -8.34 -15.03 -3.12
CA ASN A 120 -7.01 -14.54 -2.83
C ASN A 120 -6.58 -13.64 -3.99
N ILE A 121 -6.21 -12.40 -3.72
CA ILE A 121 -5.75 -11.47 -4.75
C ILE A 121 -4.40 -10.87 -4.38
N LEU A 122 -3.60 -10.53 -5.40
CA LEU A 122 -2.45 -9.67 -5.23
C LEU A 122 -2.77 -8.32 -5.86
N LEU A 123 -2.78 -7.27 -5.04
CA LEU A 123 -3.07 -5.90 -5.46
C LEU A 123 -1.77 -5.10 -5.51
N ARG A 124 -1.35 -4.63 -6.69
CA ARG A 124 -0.18 -3.78 -6.87
C ARG A 124 -0.59 -2.32 -6.92
N GLY A 125 -0.02 -1.50 -6.05
CA GLY A 125 -0.25 -0.05 -6.01
C GLY A 125 0.23 0.64 -7.29
N LEU A 126 -0.62 1.53 -7.80
CA LEU A 126 -0.35 2.30 -9.02
C LEU A 126 -0.05 3.76 -8.68
N VAL A 127 -1.03 4.44 -8.12
CA VAL A 127 -0.98 5.89 -7.91
C VAL A 127 -1.89 6.29 -6.75
N LYS A 128 -1.53 7.36 -6.06
CA LYS A 128 -2.42 7.96 -5.06
C LYS A 128 -3.62 8.63 -5.74
N PHE A 129 -4.72 8.63 -5.02
CA PHE A 129 -5.93 9.35 -5.42
C PHE A 129 -6.53 10.12 -4.25
N ARG A 130 -7.37 11.09 -4.59
CA ARG A 130 -8.24 11.81 -3.66
C ARG A 130 -9.70 11.49 -3.95
N VAL A 131 -10.44 11.06 -2.94
CA VAL A 131 -11.89 10.91 -3.03
C VAL A 131 -12.53 12.29 -3.13
N THR A 132 -13.37 12.51 -4.14
CA THR A 132 -14.11 13.74 -4.40
C THR A 132 -15.63 13.56 -4.27
N GLY A 133 -16.09 12.32 -4.16
CA GLY A 133 -17.50 11.99 -3.93
C GLY A 133 -17.70 10.49 -3.87
N GLU A 134 -18.79 10.06 -3.26
CA GLU A 134 -19.17 8.65 -3.14
C GLU A 134 -20.43 8.36 -3.93
N ASP A 135 -20.61 7.10 -4.33
CA ASP A 135 -21.76 6.55 -5.02
C ASP A 135 -22.22 5.29 -4.26
N GLU A 136 -23.52 5.22 -3.99
CA GLU A 136 -24.14 4.16 -3.18
C GLU A 136 -24.88 3.10 -4.02
N SER A 137 -24.68 3.09 -5.32
CA SER A 137 -25.39 2.19 -6.26
C SER A 137 -24.98 0.72 -6.15
N ARG A 138 -23.94 0.40 -5.38
CA ARG A 138 -23.40 -0.96 -5.22
C ARG A 138 -23.37 -1.38 -3.74
N PRO A 139 -23.34 -2.70 -3.45
CA PRO A 139 -23.19 -3.20 -2.08
C PRO A 139 -21.85 -2.86 -1.46
N TYR A 140 -20.85 -2.52 -2.27
CA TYR A 140 -19.55 -1.98 -1.88
C TYR A 140 -19.48 -0.49 -2.22
N ARG A 141 -18.48 0.19 -1.70
CA ARG A 141 -18.27 1.62 -1.90
C ARG A 141 -17.70 1.88 -3.29
N LEU A 142 -18.36 2.78 -4.04
CA LEU A 142 -17.80 3.41 -5.24
C LEU A 142 -17.45 4.85 -4.91
N ALA A 143 -16.36 5.38 -5.48
CA ALA A 143 -16.00 6.77 -5.30
C ALA A 143 -15.52 7.40 -6.61
N ARG A 144 -15.90 8.67 -6.79
CA ARG A 144 -15.23 9.56 -7.74
C ARG A 144 -13.90 9.97 -7.17
N VAL A 145 -12.86 9.91 -8.00
CA VAL A 145 -11.50 10.14 -7.56
C VAL A 145 -10.72 11.02 -8.54
N ASP A 146 -9.85 11.84 -7.98
CA ASP A 146 -8.82 12.58 -8.70
C ASP A 146 -7.45 11.98 -8.43
N VAL A 147 -6.64 11.82 -9.46
CA VAL A 147 -5.26 11.33 -9.34
C VAL A 147 -4.40 12.33 -8.58
N VAL A 148 -3.60 11.86 -7.65
CA VAL A 148 -2.58 12.63 -6.93
C VAL A 148 -1.20 12.08 -7.31
N PRO A 149 -0.60 12.56 -8.39
CA PRO A 149 0.67 12.00 -8.90
C PRO A 149 1.83 12.37 -7.97
N GLU A 150 2.81 11.46 -7.91
CA GLU A 150 4.10 11.66 -7.24
C GLU A 150 5.18 11.34 -8.26
N VAL A 151 5.58 12.32 -9.05
CA VAL A 151 6.65 12.15 -10.04
C VAL A 151 7.84 12.96 -9.56
N PRO A 152 8.88 12.32 -8.97
CA PRO A 152 10.05 13.05 -8.50
C PRO A 152 10.83 13.62 -9.68
N ASP A 153 11.26 14.85 -9.55
CA ASP A 153 12.20 15.47 -10.48
C ASP A 153 13.63 14.94 -10.27
N ASP A 154 14.58 15.37 -11.07
CA ASP A 154 15.95 14.87 -11.01
C ASP A 154 16.67 15.25 -9.70
N ALA A 155 16.32 16.38 -9.10
CA ALA A 155 16.85 16.80 -7.81
C ALA A 155 16.31 15.95 -6.67
N GLU A 156 15.00 15.67 -6.69
CA GLU A 156 14.36 14.76 -5.73
C GLU A 156 14.90 13.32 -5.85
N LYS A 157 15.11 12.83 -7.09
CA LYS A 157 15.74 11.51 -7.31
C LYS A 157 17.18 11.45 -6.77
N ALA A 158 17.95 12.51 -6.95
CA ALA A 158 19.30 12.59 -6.40
C ALA A 158 19.29 12.60 -4.87
N ALA A 159 18.36 13.35 -4.25
CA ALA A 159 18.18 13.38 -2.82
C ALA A 159 17.72 12.02 -2.26
N LEU A 160 16.79 11.32 -2.92
CA LEU A 160 16.36 9.97 -2.55
C LEU A 160 17.52 8.98 -2.55
N ARG A 161 18.38 9.00 -3.60
CA ARG A 161 19.60 8.16 -3.61
C ARG A 161 20.50 8.44 -2.43
N GLY A 162 20.65 9.70 -2.03
CA GLY A 162 21.41 10.08 -0.83
C GLY A 162 20.82 9.55 0.48
N GLN A 163 19.50 9.45 0.56
CA GLN A 163 18.79 8.93 1.74
C GLN A 163 18.73 7.40 1.79
N ARG A 164 18.86 6.72 0.64
CA ARG A 164 18.78 5.26 0.55
C ARG A 164 19.72 4.56 1.53
N GLN A 165 20.99 4.92 1.55
CA GLN A 165 21.98 4.30 2.44
C GLN A 165 21.60 4.45 3.91
N ARG A 166 21.03 5.61 4.30
CA ARG A 166 20.57 5.83 5.67
C ARG A 166 19.37 4.97 6.00
N LEU A 167 18.39 4.85 5.10
CA LEU A 167 17.24 3.94 5.27
C LEU A 167 17.68 2.50 5.38
N GLU A 168 18.56 2.04 4.49
CA GLU A 168 19.11 0.69 4.53
C GLU A 168 19.81 0.40 5.86
N ALA A 169 20.68 1.31 6.31
CA ALA A 169 21.38 1.17 7.59
C ALA A 169 20.42 1.11 8.79
N LEU A 170 19.34 1.88 8.78
CA LEU A 170 18.35 1.90 9.86
C LEU A 170 17.53 0.61 9.91
N VAL A 171 17.09 0.10 8.75
CA VAL A 171 16.22 -1.09 8.69
C VAL A 171 16.98 -2.41 8.79
N THR A 172 18.27 -2.44 8.42
CA THR A 172 19.12 -3.63 8.53
C THR A 172 19.89 -3.69 9.85
N LYS A 173 19.77 -2.68 10.71
CA LYS A 173 20.47 -2.64 12.00
C LYS A 173 20.13 -3.86 12.86
N GLY A 174 21.14 -4.69 13.10
CA GLY A 174 21.00 -5.93 13.90
C GLY A 174 20.45 -7.12 13.12
N SER A 175 20.47 -7.08 11.79
CA SER A 175 20.12 -8.17 10.88
C SER A 175 21.18 -8.36 9.82
N ASP A 176 21.37 -9.61 9.37
CA ASP A 176 22.22 -9.93 8.22
C ASP A 176 21.50 -9.73 6.87
N SER A 177 20.25 -9.29 6.92
CA SER A 177 19.45 -9.02 5.72
C SER A 177 19.95 -7.77 5.00
N LYS A 178 19.97 -7.82 3.66
CA LYS A 178 20.31 -6.70 2.80
C LYS A 178 19.11 -6.33 1.96
N VAL A 179 18.97 -5.05 1.68
CA VAL A 179 17.97 -4.58 0.70
C VAL A 179 18.48 -4.96 -0.70
N PRO A 180 17.69 -5.67 -1.52
CA PRO A 180 18.07 -5.98 -2.89
C PRO A 180 18.34 -4.71 -3.70
N PRO A 181 19.44 -4.67 -4.46
CA PRO A 181 19.84 -3.47 -5.22
C PRO A 181 18.88 -3.15 -6.38
N GLU A 182 18.05 -4.10 -6.80
CA GLU A 182 17.08 -3.96 -7.88
C GLU A 182 15.86 -3.14 -7.46
N ILE A 183 15.60 -3.00 -6.16
CA ILE A 183 14.49 -2.19 -5.65
C ILE A 183 14.81 -0.72 -5.88
N LEU A 184 13.93 -0.02 -6.60
CA LEU A 184 14.03 1.42 -6.82
C LEU A 184 13.95 2.20 -5.50
N ASP A 185 14.53 3.41 -5.46
CA ASP A 185 14.56 4.22 -4.23
C ASP A 185 13.13 4.55 -3.75
N GLU A 186 12.25 4.91 -4.68
CA GLU A 186 10.85 5.20 -4.40
C GLU A 186 10.09 3.96 -3.89
N GLU A 187 10.37 2.81 -4.50
CA GLU A 187 9.76 1.55 -4.11
C GLU A 187 10.21 1.12 -2.70
N LEU A 188 11.50 1.31 -2.38
CA LEU A 188 12.01 1.05 -1.03
C LEU A 188 11.30 1.90 0.02
N VAL A 189 11.16 3.20 -0.22
CA VAL A 189 10.45 4.11 0.70
C VAL A 189 9.01 3.66 0.90
N ASN A 190 8.29 3.34 -0.18
CA ASN A 190 6.91 2.90 -0.13
C ASN A 190 6.74 1.53 0.53
N LEU A 191 7.66 0.60 0.28
CA LEU A 191 7.71 -0.71 0.91
C LEU A 191 7.88 -0.59 2.43
N LEU A 192 8.80 0.26 2.87
CA LEU A 192 9.01 0.52 4.30
C LEU A 192 7.78 1.19 4.92
N ALA A 193 7.20 2.21 4.28
CA ALA A 193 5.98 2.87 4.75
C ALA A 193 4.82 1.87 4.91
N GLN A 194 4.71 0.90 4.02
CA GLN A 194 3.65 -0.10 4.05
C GLN A 194 3.82 -1.15 5.15
N HIS A 195 5.07 -1.56 5.45
CA HIS A 195 5.34 -2.74 6.26
C HIS A 195 5.95 -2.47 7.64
N LEU A 196 6.47 -1.26 7.90
CA LEU A 196 6.96 -0.93 9.23
C LEU A 196 5.86 -1.03 10.29
N PRO A 197 6.18 -1.51 11.51
CA PRO A 197 5.23 -1.59 12.62
C PRO A 197 4.99 -0.20 13.23
N ILE A 198 4.20 0.61 12.52
CA ILE A 198 3.78 1.95 12.91
C ILE A 198 2.25 2.00 13.00
N ASP A 199 1.72 2.98 13.73
CA ASP A 199 0.29 3.15 13.86
C ASP A 199 -0.39 3.42 12.51
N PRO A 200 -1.64 2.95 12.29
CA PRO A 200 -2.39 3.24 11.06
C PRO A 200 -2.50 4.74 10.77
N VAL A 201 -2.64 5.59 11.80
CA VAL A 201 -2.69 7.06 11.63
C VAL A 201 -1.35 7.62 11.17
N GLU A 202 -0.22 7.13 11.74
CA GLU A 202 1.13 7.50 11.27
C GLU A 202 1.35 7.07 9.82
N ARG A 203 0.91 5.85 9.47
CA ARG A 203 1.02 5.31 8.11
C ARG A 203 0.18 6.11 7.12
N GLN A 204 -1.03 6.53 7.52
CA GLN A 204 -1.88 7.40 6.70
C GLN A 204 -1.20 8.75 6.47
N ALA A 205 -0.62 9.35 7.50
CA ALA A 205 0.13 10.60 7.37
C ALA A 205 1.29 10.48 6.36
N LEU A 206 2.01 9.35 6.35
CA LEU A 206 3.04 9.08 5.34
C LEU A 206 2.48 9.01 3.92
N LEU A 207 1.29 8.40 3.73
CA LEU A 207 0.65 8.33 2.41
C LEU A 207 0.21 9.72 1.93
N GLU A 208 -0.22 10.60 2.84
CA GLU A 208 -0.70 11.95 2.52
C GLU A 208 0.41 12.94 2.14
N LEU A 209 1.68 12.64 2.43
CA LEU A 209 2.80 13.49 2.04
C LEU A 209 2.83 13.73 0.53
N LYS A 210 3.26 14.93 0.14
CA LYS A 210 3.18 15.41 -1.25
C LYS A 210 4.18 14.74 -2.18
N SER A 211 5.31 14.24 -1.65
CA SER A 211 6.32 13.56 -2.47
C SER A 211 6.93 12.38 -1.73
N VAL A 212 7.54 11.46 -2.49
CA VAL A 212 8.27 10.31 -1.94
C VAL A 212 9.48 10.77 -1.15
N LEU A 213 10.11 11.88 -1.52
CA LEU A 213 11.26 12.45 -0.78
C LEU A 213 10.84 12.88 0.64
N LEU A 214 9.72 13.58 0.78
CA LEU A 214 9.19 13.96 2.10
C LEU A 214 8.81 12.72 2.92
N ARG A 215 8.26 11.70 2.26
CA ARG A 215 7.95 10.42 2.91
C ARG A 215 9.21 9.71 3.41
N SER A 216 10.28 9.71 2.62
CA SER A 216 11.58 9.16 3.00
C SER A 216 12.14 9.86 4.24
N GLN A 217 12.11 11.20 4.28
CA GLN A 217 12.57 11.96 5.44
C GLN A 217 11.74 11.63 6.69
N ALA A 218 10.42 11.66 6.58
CA ALA A 218 9.52 11.34 7.70
C ALA A 218 9.72 9.91 8.22
N LEU A 219 10.00 8.95 7.34
CA LEU A 219 10.33 7.57 7.73
C LEU A 219 11.63 7.50 8.52
N ILE A 220 12.67 8.19 8.07
CA ILE A 220 13.95 8.25 8.78
C ILE A 220 13.73 8.79 10.19
N ASP A 221 13.07 9.94 10.31
CA ASP A 221 12.80 10.60 11.58
C ASP A 221 11.97 9.71 12.52
N LEU A 222 10.97 9.01 11.98
CA LEU A 222 10.11 8.09 12.71
C LEU A 222 10.88 6.88 13.24
N ILE A 223 11.72 6.25 12.41
CA ILE A 223 12.52 5.09 12.81
C ILE A 223 13.54 5.50 13.87
N GLU A 224 14.22 6.63 13.69
CA GLU A 224 15.20 7.14 14.65
C GLU A 224 14.56 7.51 16.00
N SER A 225 13.38 8.14 15.97
CA SER A 225 12.66 8.48 17.19
C SER A 225 12.24 7.25 17.99
N LYS A 226 11.79 6.17 17.29
CA LYS A 226 11.39 4.90 17.92
C LYS A 226 12.59 4.06 18.37
N ALA A 227 13.78 4.30 17.82
CA ALA A 227 15.02 3.64 18.23
C ALA A 227 15.73 4.33 19.40
N ALA A 228 15.37 5.56 19.72
CA ALA A 228 15.92 6.30 20.85
C ALA A 228 15.47 5.66 22.18
N PRO A 229 16.37 5.52 23.19
CA PRO A 229 15.97 5.04 24.50
C PRO A 229 14.95 6.00 25.14
N PRO A 230 13.98 5.49 25.90
CA PRO A 230 13.05 6.36 26.63
C PRO A 230 13.81 7.26 27.57
N ARG A 231 13.49 8.55 27.57
CA ARG A 231 14.06 9.56 28.48
C ARG A 231 13.54 9.36 29.89
#